data_960d04281543becf81d65b427b684d45
#
_entry.id   960d04281543becf81d65b427b684d45
#
_cell.length_a   1.000
_cell.length_b   1.000
_cell.length_c   1.000
_cell.angle_alpha   90.00
_cell.angle_beta   90.00
_cell.angle_gamma   90.00
#
_symmetry.space_group_name_H-M   'P 1'
#
loop_
_entity.id
_entity.type
_entity.pdbx_description
1 polymer ?
#
loop_
_entity_poly.entity_id
_entity_poly.type
_entity_poly.pdbx_seq_one_letter_code
_entity_poly.pdbx_strand_id
1 'polypeptide(L)'
;MAEPLGGPGHRGLQHRIANGVGILLNDARGNERGGFGILDNGRVTLGLDRANGEEGAFLTVEDEDDFVGLLIKNAHTCNVASFGNSKDADTRLLLRDRACNDRVRLGITDSTAPKLEVRDHQEKLIFDAFANPHK
;
A
#
# COMPACT_ATOMS: atom_id res chain seq x y z
N MET A 1 34.55 21.62 20.82
CA MET A 1 34.23 20.60 19.80
C MET A 1 33.29 19.59 20.44
N ALA A 2 32.03 19.60 20.11
CA ALA A 2 31.03 18.65 20.62
C ALA A 2 30.90 17.53 19.60
N GLU A 3 31.13 16.28 20.04
CA GLU A 3 30.89 15.08 19.23
C GLU A 3 29.41 14.90 19.00
N PRO A 4 28.98 14.47 17.80
CA PRO A 4 27.60 14.13 17.58
C PRO A 4 27.27 12.80 18.28
N LEU A 5 26.21 12.79 19.09
CA LEU A 5 25.70 11.63 19.78
C LEU A 5 25.13 10.61 18.75
N GLY A 6 26.02 9.73 18.28
CA GLY A 6 25.65 8.56 17.51
C GLY A 6 25.21 7.42 18.45
N GLY A 7 23.96 7.42 18.88
CA GLY A 7 23.40 6.28 19.58
C GLY A 7 23.06 5.12 18.61
N PRO A 8 23.16 3.84 19.07
CA PRO A 8 22.87 2.65 18.24
C PRO A 8 21.36 2.41 18.10
N GLY A 9 20.65 3.32 17.45
CA GLY A 9 19.20 3.25 17.32
C GLY A 9 18.64 3.72 15.98
N HIS A 10 19.46 4.25 15.08
CA HIS A 10 19.00 4.88 13.84
C HIS A 10 19.01 3.96 12.61
N ARG A 11 18.86 2.66 12.76
CA ARG A 11 18.75 1.77 11.58
C ARG A 11 17.43 1.91 10.81
N GLY A 12 16.41 2.58 11.39
CA GLY A 12 15.10 2.78 10.74
C GLY A 12 15.08 3.91 9.72
N LEU A 13 16.03 4.86 9.76
CA LEU A 13 16.03 6.03 8.88
C LEU A 13 16.64 5.80 7.49
N GLN A 14 17.27 4.65 7.24
CA GLN A 14 17.97 4.39 5.99
C GLN A 14 17.06 3.99 4.81
N HIS A 15 15.75 3.83 5.02
CA HIS A 15 14.81 3.47 3.95
C HIS A 15 13.77 4.56 3.63
N ARG A 16 13.92 5.77 4.14
CA ARG A 16 13.09 6.88 3.66
C ARG A 16 13.61 7.33 2.31
N ILE A 17 12.89 6.94 1.27
CA ILE A 17 13.16 7.30 -0.13
C ILE A 17 12.92 8.80 -0.38
N ALA A 18 12.19 9.48 0.51
CA ALA A 18 11.89 10.91 0.41
C ALA A 18 11.99 11.59 1.78
N ASN A 19 12.47 12.83 1.78
CA ASN A 19 12.34 13.73 2.91
C ASN A 19 10.88 14.15 3.05
N GLY A 20 10.53 14.72 4.21
CA GLY A 20 9.17 15.19 4.45
C GLY A 20 9.00 15.72 5.85
N VAL A 21 7.80 16.20 6.15
CA VAL A 21 7.40 16.66 7.48
C VAL A 21 6.28 15.77 8.01
N GLY A 22 6.31 15.45 9.30
CA GLY A 22 5.27 14.59 9.86
C GLY A 22 5.51 14.24 11.32
N ILE A 23 4.64 13.34 11.80
CA ILE A 23 4.68 12.79 13.16
C ILE A 23 5.07 11.32 13.03
N LEU A 24 6.07 10.90 13.80
CA LEU A 24 6.48 9.51 13.91
C LEU A 24 6.02 8.92 15.23
N LEU A 25 5.57 7.70 15.20
CA LEU A 25 5.19 6.90 16.34
C LEU A 25 6.25 5.82 16.56
N ASN A 26 6.91 5.85 17.72
CA ASN A 26 7.90 4.86 18.08
C ASN A 26 7.39 3.99 19.25
N ASP A 27 7.80 2.73 19.28
CA ASP A 27 7.58 1.88 20.43
C ASP A 27 8.55 2.25 21.59
N ALA A 28 8.40 1.61 22.73
CA ALA A 28 9.23 1.86 23.91
C ALA A 28 10.73 1.54 23.70
N ARG A 29 11.09 0.85 22.60
CA ARG A 29 12.47 0.52 22.22
C ARG A 29 13.04 1.52 21.22
N GLY A 30 12.23 2.51 20.78
CA GLY A 30 12.61 3.51 19.79
C GLY A 30 12.45 3.03 18.34
N ASN A 31 11.84 1.86 18.09
CA ASN A 31 11.54 1.44 16.73
C ASN A 31 10.34 2.21 16.18
N GLU A 32 10.44 2.69 14.96
CA GLU A 32 9.29 3.28 14.25
C GLU A 32 8.19 2.23 14.07
N ARG A 33 6.97 2.60 14.41
CA ARG A 33 5.77 1.76 14.35
C ARG A 33 4.70 2.37 13.48
N GLY A 34 4.97 3.52 12.93
CA GLY A 34 4.10 4.22 12.00
C GLY A 34 4.29 5.72 12.05
N GLY A 35 3.52 6.41 11.25
CA GLY A 35 3.58 7.87 11.18
C GLY A 35 2.52 8.45 10.27
N PHE A 36 2.38 9.76 10.38
CA PHE A 36 1.61 10.58 9.46
C PHE A 36 2.50 11.68 8.93
N GLY A 37 2.54 11.87 7.62
CA GLY A 37 3.42 12.87 7.04
C GLY A 37 3.07 13.28 5.62
N ILE A 38 3.73 14.36 5.21
CA ILE A 38 3.76 14.85 3.84
C ILE A 38 5.20 14.74 3.37
N LEU A 39 5.43 14.03 2.29
CA LEU A 39 6.74 13.85 1.67
C LEU A 39 7.04 15.00 0.71
N ASP A 40 8.33 15.21 0.37
CA ASP A 40 8.76 16.31 -0.52
C ASP A 40 8.17 16.23 -1.94
N ASN A 41 7.74 15.04 -2.36
CA ASN A 41 7.01 14.83 -3.62
C ASN A 41 5.49 15.10 -3.52
N GLY A 42 5.02 15.68 -2.43
CA GLY A 42 3.60 16.00 -2.21
C GLY A 42 2.76 14.85 -1.68
N ARG A 43 3.29 13.61 -1.62
CA ARG A 43 2.54 12.47 -1.08
C ARG A 43 2.19 12.70 0.39
N VAL A 44 0.91 12.55 0.71
CA VAL A 44 0.41 12.50 2.09
C VAL A 44 0.20 11.04 2.48
N THR A 45 0.73 10.61 3.62
CA THR A 45 0.63 9.22 4.03
C THR A 45 0.40 9.06 5.53
N LEU A 46 -0.42 8.08 5.89
CA LEU A 46 -0.54 7.52 7.23
C LEU A 46 -0.07 6.07 7.17
N GLY A 47 1.05 5.75 7.81
CA GLY A 47 1.66 4.44 7.78
C GLY A 47 1.59 3.72 9.13
N LEU A 48 1.50 2.40 9.07
CA LEU A 48 1.63 1.49 10.20
C LEU A 48 2.71 0.47 9.86
N ASP A 49 3.76 0.43 10.68
CA ASP A 49 4.94 -0.39 10.43
C ASP A 49 4.99 -1.62 11.35
N ARG A 50 5.59 -2.66 10.83
CA ARG A 50 5.93 -3.86 11.59
C ARG A 50 7.09 -3.56 12.54
N ALA A 51 7.26 -4.38 13.56
CA ALA A 51 8.35 -4.22 14.53
C ALA A 51 9.75 -4.34 13.90
N ASN A 52 9.87 -4.92 12.72
CA ASN A 52 11.11 -5.02 11.95
C ASN A 52 11.38 -3.80 11.04
N GLY A 53 10.51 -2.78 11.06
CA GLY A 53 10.63 -1.57 10.24
C GLY A 53 10.05 -1.69 8.83
N GLU A 54 9.45 -2.84 8.48
CA GLU A 54 8.75 -2.98 7.20
C GLU A 54 7.34 -2.40 7.29
N GLU A 55 6.91 -1.75 6.23
CA GLU A 55 5.53 -1.25 6.13
C GLU A 55 4.52 -2.41 6.22
N GLY A 56 3.51 -2.24 7.08
CA GLY A 56 2.40 -3.19 7.22
C GLY A 56 1.13 -2.75 6.52
N ALA A 57 0.75 -1.48 6.70
CA ALA A 57 -0.40 -0.87 6.04
C ALA A 57 -0.20 0.63 5.93
N PHE A 58 -0.77 1.24 4.89
CA PHE A 58 -0.78 2.70 4.75
C PHE A 58 -1.97 3.20 3.96
N LEU A 59 -2.45 4.38 4.36
CA LEU A 59 -3.38 5.20 3.62
C LEU A 59 -2.56 6.32 2.97
N THR A 60 -2.71 6.51 1.66
CA THR A 60 -1.92 7.49 0.93
C THR A 60 -2.75 8.27 -0.07
N VAL A 61 -2.33 9.51 -0.31
CA VAL A 61 -2.77 10.39 -1.39
C VAL A 61 -1.53 10.81 -2.17
N GLU A 62 -1.53 10.58 -3.46
CA GLU A 62 -0.44 10.92 -4.40
C GLU A 62 -1.00 11.74 -5.56
N ASP A 63 -0.63 13.02 -5.61
CA ASP A 63 -1.16 13.92 -6.63
C ASP A 63 -0.59 13.61 -8.03
N GLU A 64 0.65 13.15 -8.12
CA GLU A 64 1.33 12.85 -9.38
C GLU A 64 0.63 11.72 -10.17
N ASP A 65 0.23 10.68 -9.46
CA ASP A 65 -0.45 9.51 -10.04
C ASP A 65 -1.97 9.55 -9.85
N ASP A 66 -2.50 10.66 -9.29
CA ASP A 66 -3.91 10.78 -8.91
C ASP A 66 -4.40 9.55 -8.12
N PHE A 67 -3.53 9.06 -7.22
CA PHE A 67 -3.80 7.86 -6.45
C PHE A 67 -4.26 8.20 -5.04
N VAL A 68 -5.39 7.64 -4.65
CA VAL A 68 -5.87 7.65 -3.25
C VAL A 68 -6.21 6.23 -2.85
N GLY A 69 -5.59 5.72 -1.79
CA GLY A 69 -5.85 4.33 -1.44
C GLY A 69 -5.33 3.87 -0.09
N LEU A 70 -5.94 2.78 0.37
CA LEU A 70 -5.49 1.96 1.48
C LEU A 70 -4.77 0.73 0.92
N LEU A 71 -3.57 0.49 1.43
CA LEU A 71 -2.72 -0.61 1.02
C LEU A 71 -2.31 -1.44 2.24
N ILE A 72 -2.39 -2.74 2.14
CA ILE A 72 -1.94 -3.69 3.17
C ILE A 72 -0.88 -4.58 2.54
N LYS A 73 0.31 -4.60 3.15
CA LYS A 73 1.46 -5.36 2.68
C LYS A 73 1.66 -6.65 3.47
N ASN A 74 2.14 -7.68 2.80
CA ASN A 74 2.71 -8.85 3.46
C ASN A 74 4.20 -8.63 3.79
N ALA A 75 4.82 -9.59 4.47
CA ALA A 75 6.25 -9.56 4.79
C ALA A 75 7.18 -9.73 3.56
N HIS A 76 6.62 -9.92 2.37
CA HIS A 76 7.36 -10.14 1.11
C HIS A 76 7.19 -8.98 0.13
N THR A 77 6.83 -7.80 0.63
CA THR A 77 6.81 -6.52 -0.13
C THR A 77 5.68 -6.33 -1.13
N CYS A 78 4.72 -7.24 -1.26
CA CYS A 78 3.56 -6.97 -2.10
C CYS A 78 2.34 -6.48 -1.31
N ASN A 79 1.51 -5.69 -1.97
CA ASN A 79 0.21 -5.31 -1.44
C ASN A 79 -0.74 -6.50 -1.57
N VAL A 80 -1.06 -7.16 -0.45
CA VAL A 80 -1.99 -8.30 -0.44
C VAL A 80 -3.45 -7.87 -0.40
N ALA A 81 -3.73 -6.64 0.04
CA ALA A 81 -5.02 -6.00 -0.13
C ALA A 81 -4.82 -4.53 -0.48
N SER A 82 -5.60 -4.01 -1.41
CA SER A 82 -5.66 -2.60 -1.75
C SER A 82 -7.07 -2.18 -2.05
N PHE A 83 -7.42 -0.96 -1.61
CA PHE A 83 -8.65 -0.28 -1.95
C PHE A 83 -8.31 1.16 -2.30
N GLY A 84 -8.69 1.60 -3.49
CA GLY A 84 -8.38 2.96 -3.94
C GLY A 84 -8.67 3.17 -5.41
N ASN A 85 -8.30 4.35 -5.87
CA ASN A 85 -8.36 4.74 -7.27
C ASN A 85 -7.00 5.27 -7.74
N SER A 86 -6.78 5.30 -9.03
CA SER A 86 -5.64 5.96 -9.66
C SER A 86 -6.02 6.53 -11.03
N LYS A 87 -5.19 7.42 -11.56
CA LYS A 87 -5.37 8.10 -12.83
C LYS A 87 -5.70 7.17 -14.01
N ASP A 88 -5.00 6.04 -14.07
CA ASP A 88 -5.10 5.10 -15.17
C ASP A 88 -5.87 3.84 -14.81
N ALA A 89 -6.49 3.82 -13.66
CA ALA A 89 -7.15 2.65 -13.16
C ALA A 89 -8.42 3.01 -12.39
N ASP A 90 -9.20 2.07 -12.36
CA ASP A 90 -10.47 1.97 -11.73
C ASP A 90 -10.42 2.24 -10.22
N THR A 91 -11.51 2.69 -9.68
CA THR A 91 -11.79 2.51 -8.26
C THR A 91 -11.96 1.03 -8.01
N ARG A 92 -11.07 0.43 -7.22
CA ARG A 92 -11.05 -1.03 -7.02
C ARG A 92 -10.67 -1.47 -5.63
N LEU A 93 -11.20 -2.64 -5.27
CA LEU A 93 -10.67 -3.51 -4.22
C LEU A 93 -9.92 -4.67 -4.89
N LEU A 94 -8.69 -4.89 -4.48
CA LEU A 94 -7.86 -5.98 -4.97
C LEU A 94 -7.38 -6.82 -3.79
N LEU A 95 -7.58 -8.13 -3.85
CA LEU A 95 -7.02 -9.08 -2.91
C LEU A 95 -6.06 -10.01 -3.63
N ARG A 96 -4.89 -10.24 -3.01
CA ARG A 96 -3.83 -11.09 -3.52
C ARG A 96 -3.49 -12.20 -2.53
N ASP A 97 -2.98 -13.28 -3.05
CA ASP A 97 -2.37 -14.32 -2.21
C ASP A 97 -0.97 -13.91 -1.72
N ARG A 98 -0.34 -14.79 -0.92
CA ARG A 98 1.01 -14.55 -0.39
C ARG A 98 2.10 -14.48 -1.45
N ALA A 99 1.85 -15.06 -2.64
CA ALA A 99 2.75 -15.01 -3.79
C ALA A 99 2.51 -13.78 -4.68
N CYS A 100 1.63 -12.85 -4.24
CA CYS A 100 1.30 -11.60 -4.92
C CYS A 100 0.42 -11.74 -6.17
N ASN A 101 -0.19 -12.91 -6.37
CA ASN A 101 -1.10 -13.13 -7.49
C ASN A 101 -2.48 -12.58 -7.17
N ASP A 102 -3.10 -11.91 -8.12
CA ASP A 102 -4.46 -11.39 -8.00
C ASP A 102 -5.46 -12.54 -7.84
N ARG A 103 -6.28 -12.50 -6.78
CA ARG A 103 -7.29 -13.51 -6.47
C ARG A 103 -8.70 -12.97 -6.57
N VAL A 104 -8.93 -11.76 -6.08
CA VAL A 104 -10.22 -11.10 -6.17
C VAL A 104 -10.01 -9.68 -6.66
N ARG A 105 -10.76 -9.27 -7.65
CA ARG A 105 -10.84 -7.90 -8.13
C ARG A 105 -12.31 -7.47 -8.16
N LEU A 106 -12.63 -6.42 -7.43
CA LEU A 106 -13.93 -5.76 -7.45
C LEU A 106 -13.71 -4.29 -7.74
N GLY A 107 -14.41 -3.73 -8.71
CA GLY A 107 -14.25 -2.32 -9.05
C GLY A 107 -15.05 -1.85 -10.24
N ILE A 108 -14.76 -0.64 -10.67
CA ILE A 108 -15.32 -0.01 -11.86
C ILE A 108 -14.14 0.34 -12.75
N THR A 109 -14.14 -0.11 -13.98
CA THR A 109 -13.10 0.17 -14.97
C THR A 109 -13.32 1.52 -15.66
N ASP A 110 -12.28 2.04 -16.33
CA ASP A 110 -12.33 3.30 -17.08
C ASP A 110 -13.51 3.35 -18.07
N SER A 111 -14.01 2.22 -18.50
CA SER A 111 -15.22 2.09 -19.32
C SER A 111 -16.52 2.23 -18.52
N THR A 112 -16.43 2.56 -17.21
CA THR A 112 -17.56 2.59 -16.28
C THR A 112 -18.26 1.25 -16.06
N ALA A 113 -17.68 0.16 -16.56
CA ALA A 113 -18.24 -1.18 -16.37
C ALA A 113 -17.85 -1.74 -14.99
N PRO A 114 -18.82 -2.27 -14.23
CA PRO A 114 -18.51 -2.96 -13.00
C PRO A 114 -17.73 -4.24 -13.31
N LYS A 115 -16.84 -4.62 -12.39
CA LYS A 115 -16.00 -5.80 -12.50
C LYS A 115 -15.96 -6.54 -11.17
N LEU A 116 -16.25 -7.83 -11.19
CA LEU A 116 -16.03 -8.74 -10.08
C LEU A 116 -15.45 -10.03 -10.62
N GLU A 117 -14.16 -10.22 -10.40
CA GLU A 117 -13.43 -11.41 -10.84
C GLU A 117 -12.86 -12.16 -9.65
N VAL A 118 -12.91 -13.50 -9.72
CA VAL A 118 -12.19 -14.39 -8.81
C VAL A 118 -11.32 -15.33 -9.63
N ARG A 119 -10.07 -15.53 -9.21
CA ARG A 119 -9.06 -16.37 -9.86
C ARG A 119 -8.58 -17.47 -8.92
N ASP A 120 -8.35 -18.65 -9.48
CA ASP A 120 -7.76 -19.78 -8.76
C ASP A 120 -6.23 -19.61 -8.56
N HIS A 121 -5.60 -20.61 -7.95
CA HIS A 121 -4.15 -20.63 -7.68
C HIS A 121 -3.30 -20.70 -8.95
N GLN A 122 -3.88 -21.03 -10.12
CA GLN A 122 -3.24 -21.02 -11.44
C GLN A 122 -3.53 -19.74 -12.22
N GLU A 123 -4.08 -18.70 -11.56
CA GLU A 123 -4.50 -17.41 -12.14
C GLU A 123 -5.65 -17.53 -13.16
N LYS A 124 -6.26 -18.71 -13.26
CA LYS A 124 -7.42 -18.94 -14.12
C LYS A 124 -8.64 -18.24 -13.53
N LEU A 125 -9.37 -17.52 -14.37
CA LEU A 125 -10.65 -16.93 -14.02
C LEU A 125 -11.68 -18.04 -13.74
N ILE A 126 -12.19 -18.09 -12.51
CA ILE A 126 -13.19 -19.08 -12.07
C ILE A 126 -14.55 -18.45 -11.82
N PHE A 127 -14.61 -17.13 -11.68
CA PHE A 127 -15.85 -16.39 -11.54
C PHE A 127 -15.70 -14.99 -12.11
N ASP A 128 -16.67 -14.58 -12.91
CA ASP A 128 -16.86 -13.23 -13.41
C ASP A 128 -18.35 -12.89 -13.37
N ALA A 129 -18.74 -11.96 -12.50
CA ALA A 129 -20.14 -11.60 -12.31
C ALA A 129 -20.76 -10.91 -13.53
N PHE A 130 -19.93 -10.37 -14.42
CA PHE A 130 -20.37 -9.56 -15.57
C PHE A 130 -19.94 -10.15 -16.91
N ALA A 131 -19.32 -11.32 -16.92
CA ALA A 131 -19.19 -12.13 -18.13
C ALA A 131 -20.59 -12.54 -18.58
N ASN A 132 -20.98 -12.04 -19.70
CA ASN A 132 -22.33 -12.10 -20.28
C ASN A 132 -22.99 -13.48 -20.06
N PRO A 133 -24.07 -13.61 -19.26
CA PRO A 133 -24.76 -14.89 -19.09
C PRO A 133 -25.70 -15.25 -20.24
N HIS A 134 -25.70 -14.44 -21.31
CA HIS A 134 -26.63 -14.59 -22.44
C HIS A 134 -25.88 -14.72 -23.78
N LYS A 135 -25.36 -15.90 -24.03
CA LYS A 135 -25.24 -16.46 -25.37
C LYS A 135 -25.74 -17.88 -25.36
#